data_00ca0ecd332ef14af5f07c62507b1735
#
_entry.id   00ca0ecd332ef14af5f07c62507b1735
#
_cell.length_a   1.000
_cell.length_b   1.000
_cell.length_c   1.000
_cell.angle_alpha   90.00
_cell.angle_beta   90.00
_cell.angle_gamma   90.00
#
_symmetry.space_group_name_H-M   'P 1'
#
loop_
_entity.id
_entity.type
_entity.pdbx_description
1 polymer ?
#
loop_
_entity_poly.entity_id
_entity_poly.type
_entity_poly.pdbx_seq_one_letter_code
_entity_poly.pdbx_strand_id
1 'polypeptide(L)'
;MGRLAGKVAVVLGAAGRDNMGQVMARTFHAHGAKVVVGGRKEEPLKALAEELGGAYALCDITQKGEVAALAEKAISTLGGCDIAVNCTGWGLMAPLLDTTEEQLDQMMALQFKGPYFFLQVFAAAMAERGGGSIIQISTASATALLENHAAYIGTKAGADALVRCFANEFGGKGVKVNSIAPGLTATPMTEAAMQAPGLEDAFKREYPLGRIGTSEDIANAAVWLACEESFLTGQLLQINGGLTLRRNPNPGEVQAAIGKAMAKLQAKA
;
A
#
# COMPACT_ATOMS: atom_id res chain seq x y z
N MET A 1 -7.22 21.14 15.28
CA MET A 1 -7.90 20.46 14.16
C MET A 1 -6.98 19.38 13.61
N GLY A 2 -7.54 18.25 13.17
CA GLY A 2 -6.74 17.21 12.50
C GLY A 2 -6.18 17.72 11.16
N ARG A 3 -5.04 17.16 10.73
CA ARG A 3 -4.34 17.59 9.50
C ARG A 3 -5.13 17.35 8.20
N LEU A 4 -6.16 16.51 8.24
CA LEU A 4 -7.04 16.19 7.12
C LEU A 4 -8.49 16.64 7.37
N ALA A 5 -8.69 17.61 8.27
CA ALA A 5 -10.02 18.10 8.61
C ALA A 5 -10.77 18.62 7.37
N GLY A 6 -12.00 18.12 7.18
CA GLY A 6 -12.86 18.49 6.04
C GLY A 6 -12.56 17.79 4.72
N LYS A 7 -11.47 17.01 4.62
CA LYS A 7 -11.13 16.23 3.42
C LYS A 7 -11.95 14.95 3.31
N VAL A 8 -12.17 14.49 2.08
CA VAL A 8 -12.76 13.19 1.78
C VAL A 8 -11.67 12.25 1.25
N ALA A 9 -11.47 11.13 1.93
CA ALA A 9 -10.45 10.14 1.59
C ALA A 9 -11.09 8.83 1.10
N VAL A 10 -10.56 8.28 0.02
CA VAL A 10 -10.88 6.94 -0.48
C VAL A 10 -9.70 6.02 -0.20
N VAL A 11 -9.96 4.87 0.44
CA VAL A 11 -8.94 3.85 0.71
C VAL A 11 -9.37 2.52 0.10
N LEU A 12 -8.74 2.15 -1.02
CA LEU A 12 -8.96 0.88 -1.68
C LEU A 12 -8.00 -0.19 -1.12
N GLY A 13 -8.51 -1.38 -0.83
CA GLY A 13 -7.76 -2.49 -0.23
C GLY A 13 -7.99 -2.63 1.28
N ALA A 14 -9.11 -2.11 1.80
CA ALA A 14 -9.47 -2.15 3.23
C ALA A 14 -10.37 -3.34 3.64
N ALA A 15 -10.52 -4.37 2.79
CA ALA A 15 -11.40 -5.51 3.04
C ALA A 15 -10.77 -6.65 3.88
N GLY A 16 -9.53 -6.54 4.31
CA GLY A 16 -8.88 -7.49 5.22
C GLY A 16 -8.89 -6.96 6.65
N ARG A 17 -9.23 -7.82 7.63
CA ARG A 17 -9.22 -7.43 9.03
C ARG A 17 -7.81 -6.94 9.43
N ASP A 18 -7.76 -5.78 10.06
CA ASP A 18 -6.54 -5.12 10.58
C ASP A 18 -5.39 -5.00 9.56
N ASN A 19 -5.72 -5.03 8.26
CA ASN A 19 -4.73 -4.83 7.21
C ASN A 19 -4.33 -3.33 7.10
N MET A 20 -3.29 -3.08 6.32
CA MET A 20 -2.77 -1.71 6.11
C MET A 20 -3.86 -0.73 5.61
N GLY A 21 -4.80 -1.19 4.77
CA GLY A 21 -5.90 -0.36 4.29
C GLY A 21 -6.86 0.06 5.42
N GLN A 22 -7.18 -0.84 6.36
CA GLN A 22 -8.01 -0.50 7.52
C GLN A 22 -7.29 0.47 8.46
N VAL A 23 -6.00 0.21 8.75
CA VAL A 23 -5.18 1.13 9.57
C VAL A 23 -5.09 2.51 8.92
N MET A 24 -4.89 2.56 7.60
CA MET A 24 -4.89 3.80 6.82
C MET A 24 -6.20 4.57 6.96
N ALA A 25 -7.34 3.88 6.80
CA ALA A 25 -8.67 4.47 6.90
C ALA A 25 -8.93 5.05 8.30
N ARG A 26 -8.62 4.29 9.38
CA ARG A 26 -8.73 4.76 10.77
C ARG A 26 -7.81 5.95 11.04
N THR A 27 -6.58 5.92 10.55
CA THR A 27 -5.63 7.03 10.72
C THR A 27 -6.12 8.30 10.03
N PHE A 28 -6.63 8.21 8.81
CA PHE A 28 -7.18 9.36 8.10
C PHE A 28 -8.41 9.93 8.83
N HIS A 29 -9.30 9.05 9.31
CA HIS A 29 -10.46 9.46 10.12
C HIS A 29 -10.02 10.18 11.41
N ALA A 30 -9.03 9.64 12.14
CA ALA A 30 -8.48 10.25 13.35
C ALA A 30 -7.88 11.64 13.07
N HIS A 31 -7.39 11.89 11.84
CA HIS A 31 -6.94 13.20 11.39
C HIS A 31 -8.05 14.10 10.82
N GLY A 32 -9.32 13.69 10.94
CA GLY A 32 -10.51 14.49 10.60
C GLY A 32 -11.02 14.34 9.18
N ALA A 33 -10.53 13.36 8.39
CA ALA A 33 -11.09 13.05 7.09
C ALA A 33 -12.39 12.26 7.21
N LYS A 34 -13.32 12.49 6.29
CA LYS A 34 -14.41 11.56 5.99
C LYS A 34 -13.88 10.47 5.08
N VAL A 35 -14.25 9.19 5.32
CA VAL A 35 -13.60 8.07 4.64
C VAL A 35 -14.60 7.22 3.87
N VAL A 36 -14.24 6.86 2.63
CA VAL A 36 -14.87 5.79 1.86
C VAL A 36 -13.86 4.64 1.74
N VAL A 37 -14.28 3.44 2.10
CA VAL A 37 -13.43 2.25 2.02
C VAL A 37 -13.86 1.34 0.87
N GLY A 38 -12.89 0.79 0.15
CA GLY A 38 -13.10 -0.10 -0.99
C GLY A 38 -12.37 -1.43 -0.88
N GLY A 39 -12.91 -2.45 -1.53
CA GLY A 39 -12.33 -3.79 -1.59
C GLY A 39 -13.33 -4.83 -2.04
N ARG A 40 -12.96 -6.12 -2.01
CA ARG A 40 -13.76 -7.21 -2.60
C ARG A 40 -14.67 -7.94 -1.61
N LYS A 41 -14.54 -7.72 -0.30
CA LYS A 41 -15.34 -8.40 0.73
C LYS A 41 -16.23 -7.39 1.44
N GLU A 42 -17.53 -7.58 1.37
CA GLU A 42 -18.52 -6.61 1.85
C GLU A 42 -18.50 -6.45 3.37
N GLU A 43 -18.61 -7.55 4.11
CA GLU A 43 -18.78 -7.51 5.57
C GLU A 43 -17.69 -6.69 6.31
N PRO A 44 -16.37 -6.90 6.05
CA PRO A 44 -15.34 -6.08 6.69
C PRO A 44 -15.38 -4.60 6.29
N LEU A 45 -15.78 -4.30 5.04
CA LEU A 45 -15.89 -2.91 4.57
C LEU A 45 -17.08 -2.21 5.23
N LYS A 46 -18.22 -2.89 5.34
CA LYS A 46 -19.42 -2.38 6.00
C LYS A 46 -19.15 -2.07 7.46
N ALA A 47 -18.57 -3.03 8.18
CA ALA A 47 -18.22 -2.84 9.60
C ALA A 47 -17.26 -1.65 9.80
N LEU A 48 -16.23 -1.51 8.93
CA LEU A 48 -15.31 -0.40 9.01
C LEU A 48 -15.97 0.94 8.65
N ALA A 49 -16.84 0.97 7.66
CA ALA A 49 -17.58 2.17 7.29
C ALA A 49 -18.51 2.63 8.41
N GLU A 50 -19.19 1.70 9.08
CA GLU A 50 -20.03 1.98 10.27
C GLU A 50 -19.16 2.52 11.43
N GLU A 51 -18.02 1.90 11.72
CA GLU A 51 -17.06 2.34 12.74
C GLU A 51 -16.63 3.80 12.53
N LEU A 52 -16.35 4.17 11.26
CA LEU A 52 -15.81 5.48 10.89
C LEU A 52 -16.90 6.53 10.56
N GLY A 53 -18.17 6.17 10.62
CA GLY A 53 -19.26 7.05 10.15
C GLY A 53 -19.11 7.45 8.68
N GLY A 54 -18.49 6.57 7.88
CA GLY A 54 -18.18 6.79 6.48
C GLY A 54 -19.06 5.97 5.52
N ALA A 55 -18.51 5.62 4.36
CA ALA A 55 -19.19 4.79 3.37
C ALA A 55 -18.26 3.69 2.83
N TYR A 56 -18.84 2.71 2.13
CA TYR A 56 -18.07 1.66 1.45
C TYR A 56 -18.59 1.40 0.04
N ALA A 57 -17.74 0.81 -0.80
CA ALA A 57 -18.13 0.22 -2.08
C ALA A 57 -17.33 -1.06 -2.34
N LEU A 58 -17.96 -2.05 -2.98
CA LEU A 58 -17.24 -3.18 -3.53
C LEU A 58 -16.40 -2.70 -4.72
N CYS A 59 -15.15 -3.11 -4.75
CA CYS A 59 -14.24 -2.73 -5.82
C CYS A 59 -13.11 -3.77 -5.98
N ASP A 60 -13.10 -4.42 -7.15
CA ASP A 60 -11.93 -5.09 -7.68
C ASP A 60 -11.15 -4.11 -8.55
N ILE A 61 -9.92 -3.82 -8.18
CA ILE A 61 -9.08 -2.84 -8.89
C ILE A 61 -8.83 -3.25 -10.36
N THR A 62 -8.97 -4.53 -10.69
CA THR A 62 -8.79 -5.02 -12.07
C THR A 62 -9.96 -4.66 -12.98
N GLN A 63 -11.08 -4.18 -12.41
CA GLN A 63 -12.29 -3.77 -13.11
C GLN A 63 -12.43 -2.25 -13.10
N LYS A 64 -12.11 -1.60 -14.22
CA LYS A 64 -12.13 -0.13 -14.33
C LYS A 64 -13.48 0.48 -13.92
N GLY A 65 -14.60 -0.18 -14.28
CA GLY A 65 -15.94 0.27 -13.92
C GLY A 65 -16.20 0.31 -12.41
N GLU A 66 -15.65 -0.67 -11.66
CA GLU A 66 -15.77 -0.70 -10.20
C GLU A 66 -14.90 0.37 -9.53
N VAL A 67 -13.72 0.67 -10.10
CA VAL A 67 -12.88 1.81 -9.65
C VAL A 67 -13.60 3.14 -9.86
N ALA A 68 -14.29 3.32 -11.01
CA ALA A 68 -15.09 4.50 -11.28
C ALA A 68 -16.28 4.61 -10.29
N ALA A 69 -16.97 3.51 -10.04
CA ALA A 69 -18.06 3.46 -9.06
C ALA A 69 -17.60 3.81 -7.63
N LEU A 70 -16.39 3.40 -7.25
CA LEU A 70 -15.81 3.77 -5.95
C LEU A 70 -15.55 5.28 -5.83
N ALA A 71 -15.03 5.92 -6.89
CA ALA A 71 -14.83 7.36 -6.93
C ALA A 71 -16.17 8.11 -6.88
N GLU A 72 -17.16 7.67 -7.68
CA GLU A 72 -18.50 8.25 -7.67
C GLU A 72 -19.20 8.09 -6.31
N LYS A 73 -19.00 6.96 -5.61
CA LYS A 73 -19.51 6.77 -4.26
C LYS A 73 -18.99 7.83 -3.29
N ALA A 74 -17.72 8.19 -3.37
CA ALA A 74 -17.15 9.23 -2.54
C ALA A 74 -17.75 10.62 -2.86
N ILE A 75 -17.87 10.94 -4.12
CA ILE A 75 -18.40 12.22 -4.59
C ILE A 75 -19.88 12.37 -4.21
N SER A 76 -20.71 11.37 -4.50
CA SER A 76 -22.16 11.44 -4.27
C SER A 76 -22.54 11.35 -2.79
N THR A 77 -21.78 10.59 -1.97
CA THR A 77 -22.13 10.37 -0.55
C THR A 77 -21.49 11.39 0.38
N LEU A 78 -20.23 11.76 0.14
CA LEU A 78 -19.45 12.62 1.03
C LEU A 78 -19.08 13.99 0.44
N GLY A 79 -19.46 14.24 -0.82
CA GLY A 79 -19.33 15.53 -1.49
C GLY A 79 -17.97 15.74 -2.17
N GLY A 80 -17.07 14.79 -2.20
CA GLY A 80 -15.76 14.96 -2.81
C GLY A 80 -14.87 13.73 -2.84
N CYS A 81 -13.66 13.94 -3.35
CA CYS A 81 -12.56 13.00 -3.26
C CYS A 81 -11.25 13.80 -3.29
N ASP A 82 -10.72 14.13 -2.11
CA ASP A 82 -9.49 14.92 -1.96
C ASP A 82 -8.26 14.02 -1.87
N ILE A 83 -8.43 12.80 -1.37
CA ILE A 83 -7.36 11.83 -1.12
C ILE A 83 -7.80 10.47 -1.66
N ALA A 84 -6.92 9.80 -2.39
CA ALA A 84 -7.15 8.42 -2.83
C ALA A 84 -5.90 7.57 -2.57
N VAL A 85 -6.06 6.45 -1.83
CA VAL A 85 -4.96 5.53 -1.52
C VAL A 85 -5.28 4.14 -2.06
N ASN A 86 -4.34 3.58 -2.83
CA ASN A 86 -4.39 2.20 -3.26
C ASN A 86 -3.47 1.33 -2.39
N CYS A 87 -4.08 0.54 -1.50
CA CYS A 87 -3.41 -0.44 -0.65
C CYS A 87 -3.53 -1.88 -1.20
N THR A 88 -4.00 -2.07 -2.44
CA THR A 88 -4.14 -3.42 -3.00
C THR A 88 -2.78 -4.01 -3.38
N GLY A 89 -2.69 -5.32 -3.30
CA GLY A 89 -1.50 -6.03 -3.71
C GLY A 89 -1.56 -7.51 -3.38
N TRP A 90 -0.65 -8.26 -3.99
CA TRP A 90 -0.40 -9.66 -3.73
C TRP A 90 1.10 -9.92 -3.77
N GLY A 91 1.66 -10.45 -2.70
CA GLY A 91 3.09 -10.75 -2.58
C GLY A 91 3.40 -12.12 -3.18
N LEU A 92 3.48 -12.24 -4.50
CA LEU A 92 3.89 -13.47 -5.15
C LEU A 92 5.36 -13.74 -4.86
N MET A 93 5.65 -14.89 -4.25
CA MET A 93 6.97 -15.45 -4.10
C MET A 93 7.06 -16.73 -4.95
N ALA A 94 7.82 -16.68 -6.01
CA ALA A 94 8.07 -17.81 -6.91
C ALA A 94 9.50 -17.74 -7.46
N PRO A 95 10.22 -18.90 -7.59
CA PRO A 95 11.47 -18.92 -8.29
C PRO A 95 11.32 -18.37 -9.73
N LEU A 96 12.33 -17.65 -10.24
CA LEU A 96 12.23 -16.98 -11.54
C LEU A 96 11.85 -17.92 -12.68
N LEU A 97 12.44 -19.12 -12.68
CA LEU A 97 12.24 -20.11 -13.75
C LEU A 97 10.92 -20.88 -13.62
N ASP A 98 10.26 -20.82 -12.44
CA ASP A 98 9.02 -21.55 -12.15
C ASP A 98 7.80 -20.61 -12.16
N THR A 99 7.99 -19.30 -12.39
CA THR A 99 6.88 -18.34 -12.49
C THR A 99 6.07 -18.62 -13.75
N THR A 100 4.77 -18.92 -13.57
CA THR A 100 3.89 -19.27 -14.68
C THR A 100 3.30 -18.05 -15.40
N GLU A 101 2.81 -18.25 -16.63
CA GLU A 101 2.13 -17.24 -17.42
C GLU A 101 0.89 -16.69 -16.67
N GLU A 102 0.10 -17.59 -16.05
CA GLU A 102 -1.10 -17.21 -15.27
C GLU A 102 -0.74 -16.34 -14.06
N GLN A 103 0.38 -16.64 -13.39
CA GLN A 103 0.87 -15.80 -12.28
C GLN A 103 1.29 -14.43 -12.78
N LEU A 104 1.97 -14.35 -13.92
CA LEU A 104 2.36 -13.07 -14.55
C LEU A 104 1.13 -12.25 -14.95
N ASP A 105 0.14 -12.88 -15.58
CA ASP A 105 -1.10 -12.22 -15.98
C ASP A 105 -1.88 -11.68 -14.76
N GLN A 106 -1.97 -12.46 -13.69
CA GLN A 106 -2.60 -12.03 -12.44
C GLN A 106 -1.85 -10.86 -11.79
N MET A 107 -0.50 -10.92 -11.78
CA MET A 107 0.32 -9.83 -11.26
C MET A 107 0.18 -8.56 -12.09
N MET A 108 0.21 -8.68 -13.42
CA MET A 108 0.00 -7.55 -14.32
C MET A 108 -1.40 -6.95 -14.17
N ALA A 109 -2.44 -7.76 -14.08
CA ALA A 109 -3.79 -7.29 -13.87
C ALA A 109 -3.94 -6.53 -12.55
N LEU A 110 -3.46 -7.11 -11.45
CA LEU A 110 -3.63 -6.56 -10.10
C LEU A 110 -2.69 -5.39 -9.81
N GLN A 111 -1.41 -5.48 -10.20
CA GLN A 111 -0.37 -4.55 -9.71
C GLN A 111 0.20 -3.60 -10.76
N PHE A 112 -0.27 -3.67 -12.01
CA PHE A 112 0.07 -2.70 -13.05
C PHE A 112 -1.18 -2.10 -13.70
N LYS A 113 -2.04 -2.93 -14.30
CA LYS A 113 -3.26 -2.48 -14.99
C LYS A 113 -4.27 -1.89 -14.00
N GLY A 114 -4.48 -2.53 -12.85
CA GLY A 114 -5.36 -2.01 -11.80
C GLY A 114 -4.90 -0.64 -11.26
N PRO A 115 -3.64 -0.46 -10.82
CA PRO A 115 -3.08 0.84 -10.50
C PRO A 115 -3.23 1.89 -11.61
N TYR A 116 -3.07 1.52 -12.87
CA TYR A 116 -3.33 2.43 -14.00
C TYR A 116 -4.78 2.93 -14.00
N PHE A 117 -5.76 2.03 -13.83
CA PHE A 117 -7.17 2.41 -13.74
C PHE A 117 -7.46 3.30 -12.54
N PHE A 118 -6.87 2.96 -11.39
CA PHE A 118 -7.00 3.76 -10.18
C PHE A 118 -6.47 5.18 -10.40
N LEU A 119 -5.25 5.31 -10.90
CA LEU A 119 -4.65 6.61 -11.22
C LEU A 119 -5.49 7.40 -12.22
N GLN A 120 -5.94 6.75 -13.30
CA GLN A 120 -6.74 7.38 -14.35
C GLN A 120 -8.06 7.95 -13.83
N VAL A 121 -8.79 7.17 -13.05
CA VAL A 121 -10.10 7.57 -12.51
C VAL A 121 -9.95 8.70 -11.49
N PHE A 122 -9.07 8.51 -10.50
CA PHE A 122 -8.94 9.50 -9.42
C PHE A 122 -8.24 10.78 -9.86
N ALA A 123 -7.25 10.72 -10.78
CA ALA A 123 -6.63 11.91 -11.31
C ALA A 123 -7.60 12.77 -12.12
N ALA A 124 -8.49 12.15 -12.92
CA ALA A 124 -9.53 12.86 -13.64
C ALA A 124 -10.52 13.53 -12.68
N ALA A 125 -11.07 12.76 -11.73
CA ALA A 125 -12.05 13.28 -10.76
C ALA A 125 -11.48 14.41 -9.89
N MET A 126 -10.23 14.31 -9.45
CA MET A 126 -9.56 15.36 -8.65
C MET A 126 -9.25 16.60 -9.49
N ALA A 127 -8.80 16.44 -10.74
CA ALA A 127 -8.49 17.56 -11.63
C ALA A 127 -9.71 18.44 -11.91
N GLU A 128 -10.91 17.86 -12.05
CA GLU A 128 -12.17 18.58 -12.23
C GLU A 128 -12.59 19.37 -10.99
N ARG A 129 -12.04 19.03 -9.82
CA ARG A 129 -12.38 19.61 -8.52
C ARG A 129 -11.29 20.52 -7.96
N GLY A 130 -10.25 20.81 -8.73
CA GLY A 130 -9.16 21.72 -8.35
C GLY A 130 -7.98 21.08 -7.66
N GLY A 131 -7.90 19.74 -7.65
CA GLY A 131 -6.73 19.02 -7.15
C GLY A 131 -7.03 17.94 -6.11
N GLY A 132 -5.97 17.34 -5.59
CA GLY A 132 -6.05 16.26 -4.60
C GLY A 132 -4.71 15.53 -4.43
N SER A 133 -4.72 14.44 -3.67
CA SER A 133 -3.52 13.62 -3.41
C SER A 133 -3.82 12.15 -3.66
N ILE A 134 -3.10 11.53 -4.60
CA ILE A 134 -3.17 10.10 -4.89
C ILE A 134 -1.91 9.42 -4.36
N ILE A 135 -2.08 8.33 -3.63
CA ILE A 135 -1.00 7.59 -2.99
C ILE A 135 -1.07 6.12 -3.39
N GLN A 136 0.00 5.63 -3.98
CA GLN A 136 0.17 4.23 -4.36
C GLN A 136 1.05 3.53 -3.32
N ILE A 137 0.63 2.38 -2.78
CA ILE A 137 1.50 1.55 -1.95
C ILE A 137 2.35 0.66 -2.86
N SER A 138 3.65 0.96 -2.87
CA SER A 138 4.71 0.25 -3.57
C SER A 138 5.43 -0.75 -2.65
N THR A 139 6.74 -0.92 -2.82
CA THR A 139 7.60 -1.78 -2.01
C THR A 139 9.05 -1.31 -2.04
N ALA A 140 9.75 -1.39 -0.91
CA ALA A 140 11.20 -1.19 -0.86
C ALA A 140 11.96 -2.21 -1.71
N SER A 141 11.37 -3.38 -1.98
CA SER A 141 11.98 -4.41 -2.83
C SER A 141 12.14 -3.98 -4.29
N ALA A 142 11.44 -2.92 -4.73
CA ALA A 142 11.68 -2.32 -6.05
C ALA A 142 13.07 -1.62 -6.12
N THR A 143 13.68 -1.32 -4.97
CA THR A 143 15.00 -0.69 -4.86
C THR A 143 16.03 -1.66 -4.26
N ALA A 144 15.72 -2.29 -3.12
CA ALA A 144 16.54 -3.32 -2.48
C ALA A 144 15.95 -4.69 -2.80
N LEU A 145 16.43 -5.33 -3.86
CA LEU A 145 15.85 -6.54 -4.43
C LEU A 145 15.68 -7.67 -3.39
N LEU A 146 14.62 -8.42 -3.53
CA LEU A 146 14.34 -9.62 -2.75
C LEU A 146 14.25 -10.81 -3.72
N GLU A 147 14.96 -11.90 -3.42
CA GLU A 147 14.95 -13.11 -4.26
C GLU A 147 13.55 -13.73 -4.36
N ASN A 148 13.29 -14.40 -5.46
CA ASN A 148 12.01 -15.07 -5.76
C ASN A 148 10.78 -14.13 -5.86
N HIS A 149 10.98 -12.83 -6.11
CA HIS A 149 9.91 -11.85 -6.18
C HIS A 149 9.90 -11.05 -7.50
N ALA A 150 10.48 -11.58 -8.58
CA ALA A 150 10.68 -10.83 -9.83
C ALA A 150 9.38 -10.25 -10.41
N ALA A 151 8.32 -11.05 -10.54
CA ALA A 151 7.03 -10.58 -11.05
C ALA A 151 6.40 -9.50 -10.15
N TYR A 152 6.47 -9.68 -8.83
CA TYR A 152 6.02 -8.70 -7.84
C TYR A 152 6.82 -7.39 -7.97
N ILE A 153 8.13 -7.46 -7.96
CA ILE A 153 9.04 -6.30 -8.04
C ILE A 153 8.84 -5.56 -9.36
N GLY A 154 8.82 -6.29 -10.48
CA GLY A 154 8.67 -5.71 -11.81
C GLY A 154 7.36 -4.95 -11.99
N THR A 155 6.24 -5.51 -11.52
CA THR A 155 4.94 -4.85 -11.59
C THR A 155 4.85 -3.62 -10.67
N LYS A 156 5.41 -3.68 -9.46
CA LYS A 156 5.47 -2.53 -8.54
C LYS A 156 6.37 -1.41 -9.08
N ALA A 157 7.54 -1.73 -9.62
CA ALA A 157 8.41 -0.75 -10.27
C ALA A 157 7.74 -0.09 -11.49
N GLY A 158 7.00 -0.88 -12.29
CA GLY A 158 6.17 -0.36 -13.37
C GLY A 158 5.08 0.60 -12.87
N ALA A 159 4.39 0.26 -11.78
CA ALA A 159 3.39 1.15 -11.17
C ALA A 159 4.03 2.46 -10.64
N ASP A 160 5.25 2.42 -10.10
CA ASP A 160 5.98 3.63 -9.69
C ASP A 160 6.35 4.52 -10.90
N ALA A 161 6.59 3.93 -12.06
CA ALA A 161 6.76 4.70 -13.30
C ALA A 161 5.45 5.40 -13.70
N LEU A 162 4.29 4.73 -13.59
CA LEU A 162 2.98 5.34 -13.82
C LEU A 162 2.75 6.54 -12.89
N VAL A 163 3.07 6.41 -11.60
CA VAL A 163 2.97 7.52 -10.61
C VAL A 163 3.69 8.77 -11.12
N ARG A 164 4.90 8.63 -11.66
CA ARG A 164 5.67 9.74 -12.21
C ARG A 164 5.01 10.36 -13.45
N CYS A 165 4.46 9.54 -14.34
CA CYS A 165 3.74 10.02 -15.51
C CYS A 165 2.50 10.84 -15.11
N PHE A 166 1.65 10.27 -14.24
CA PHE A 166 0.45 10.97 -13.76
C PHE A 166 0.77 12.23 -12.98
N ALA A 167 1.81 12.20 -12.14
CA ALA A 167 2.29 13.39 -11.41
C ALA A 167 2.69 14.52 -12.36
N ASN A 168 3.42 14.18 -13.44
CA ASN A 168 3.86 15.15 -14.44
C ASN A 168 2.68 15.74 -15.23
N GLU A 169 1.70 14.91 -15.63
CA GLU A 169 0.59 15.35 -16.47
C GLU A 169 -0.49 16.09 -15.69
N PHE A 170 -0.74 15.70 -14.43
CA PHE A 170 -1.82 16.25 -13.62
C PHE A 170 -1.37 17.26 -12.56
N GLY A 171 -0.06 17.48 -12.38
CA GLY A 171 0.47 18.43 -11.41
C GLY A 171 -0.02 19.86 -11.64
N GLY A 172 -0.08 20.31 -12.90
CA GLY A 172 -0.63 21.62 -13.28
C GLY A 172 -2.13 21.80 -12.99
N LYS A 173 -2.84 20.69 -12.68
CA LYS A 173 -4.25 20.70 -12.25
C LYS A 173 -4.40 20.52 -10.73
N GLY A 174 -3.32 20.67 -9.95
CA GLY A 174 -3.32 20.56 -8.52
C GLY A 174 -3.34 19.12 -7.97
N VAL A 175 -3.17 18.08 -8.81
CA VAL A 175 -3.17 16.69 -8.38
C VAL A 175 -1.74 16.24 -8.06
N LYS A 176 -1.50 15.89 -6.80
CA LYS A 176 -0.26 15.27 -6.33
C LYS A 176 -0.38 13.75 -6.45
N VAL A 177 0.62 13.09 -7.01
CA VAL A 177 0.64 11.62 -7.15
C VAL A 177 1.98 11.09 -6.66
N ASN A 178 1.97 10.26 -5.61
CA ASN A 178 3.20 9.72 -5.01
C ASN A 178 3.05 8.23 -4.67
N SER A 179 4.18 7.55 -4.51
CA SER A 179 4.26 6.20 -3.97
C SER A 179 4.88 6.20 -2.57
N ILE A 180 4.46 5.26 -1.72
CA ILE A 180 5.14 4.88 -0.49
C ILE A 180 5.72 3.48 -0.68
N ALA A 181 7.00 3.28 -0.34
CA ALA A 181 7.71 2.02 -0.42
C ALA A 181 7.99 1.45 0.98
N PRO A 182 7.09 0.62 1.53
CA PRO A 182 7.35 -0.11 2.76
C PRO A 182 8.45 -1.15 2.58
N GLY A 183 9.20 -1.42 3.64
CA GLY A 183 9.96 -2.67 3.79
C GLY A 183 9.06 -3.82 4.26
N LEU A 184 9.64 -4.87 4.84
CA LEU A 184 8.86 -5.87 5.54
C LEU A 184 8.08 -5.18 6.66
N THR A 185 6.77 -5.35 6.63
CA THR A 185 5.83 -4.67 7.52
C THR A 185 4.95 -5.71 8.19
N ALA A 186 4.76 -5.60 9.50
CA ALA A 186 3.83 -6.45 10.25
C ALA A 186 2.40 -6.17 9.79
N THR A 187 1.82 -7.12 9.06
CA THR A 187 0.46 -7.07 8.50
C THR A 187 -0.11 -8.47 8.42
N PRO A 188 -1.43 -8.67 8.30
CA PRO A 188 -2.00 -9.99 8.06
C PRO A 188 -1.45 -10.71 6.81
N MET A 189 -0.95 -9.98 5.82
CA MET A 189 -0.31 -10.57 4.63
C MET A 189 1.02 -11.26 4.98
N THR A 190 1.76 -10.75 5.95
CA THR A 190 3.08 -11.26 6.37
C THR A 190 3.01 -12.11 7.63
N GLU A 191 1.85 -12.20 8.28
CA GLU A 191 1.64 -12.87 9.58
C GLU A 191 2.12 -14.33 9.56
N ALA A 192 1.74 -15.10 8.56
CA ALA A 192 2.14 -16.51 8.45
C ALA A 192 3.67 -16.67 8.36
N ALA A 193 4.34 -15.81 7.61
CA ALA A 193 5.81 -15.81 7.53
C ALA A 193 6.45 -15.36 8.85
N MET A 194 5.86 -14.40 9.53
CA MET A 194 6.35 -13.84 10.80
C MET A 194 6.25 -14.83 11.96
N GLN A 195 5.43 -15.89 11.83
CA GLN A 195 5.39 -16.98 12.82
C GLN A 195 6.65 -17.85 12.80
N ALA A 196 7.46 -17.81 11.75
CA ALA A 196 8.73 -18.55 11.71
C ALA A 196 9.75 -17.92 12.68
N PRO A 197 10.18 -18.65 13.73
CA PRO A 197 11.13 -18.12 14.71
C PRO A 197 12.43 -17.67 14.05
N GLY A 198 12.89 -16.45 14.35
CA GLY A 198 14.12 -15.89 13.81
C GLY A 198 14.02 -15.23 12.44
N LEU A 199 12.90 -15.33 11.73
CA LEU A 199 12.69 -14.62 10.46
C LEU A 199 12.74 -13.11 10.68
N GLU A 200 11.98 -12.60 11.63
CA GLU A 200 11.98 -11.17 11.97
C GLU A 200 13.38 -10.68 12.34
N ASP A 201 14.17 -11.48 13.10
CA ASP A 201 15.54 -11.12 13.48
C ASP A 201 16.48 -11.04 12.26
N ALA A 202 16.27 -11.89 11.24
CA ALA A 202 17.04 -11.81 10.00
C ALA A 202 16.80 -10.47 9.27
N PHE A 203 15.55 -10.02 9.21
CA PHE A 203 15.20 -8.75 8.58
C PHE A 203 15.61 -7.53 9.43
N LYS A 204 15.38 -7.54 10.75
CA LYS A 204 15.74 -6.43 11.66
C LYS A 204 17.19 -6.00 11.54
N ARG A 205 18.10 -6.93 11.28
CA ARG A 205 19.54 -6.64 11.11
C ARG A 205 19.82 -5.71 9.94
N GLU A 206 18.98 -5.77 8.90
CA GLU A 206 19.12 -4.97 7.69
C GLU A 206 18.43 -3.60 7.80
N TYR A 207 17.67 -3.37 8.89
CA TYR A 207 17.01 -2.10 9.14
C TYR A 207 17.85 -1.22 10.09
N PRO A 208 18.41 -0.10 9.64
CA PRO A 208 19.13 0.85 10.51
C PRO A 208 18.34 1.26 11.75
N LEU A 209 17.00 1.38 11.69
CA LEU A 209 16.17 1.68 12.85
C LEU A 209 15.89 0.47 13.76
N GLY A 210 16.47 -0.71 13.48
CA GLY A 210 16.47 -1.89 14.35
C GLY A 210 15.12 -2.61 14.50
N ARG A 211 14.13 -2.27 13.69
CA ARG A 211 12.81 -2.92 13.65
C ARG A 211 12.22 -2.98 12.25
N ILE A 212 11.34 -3.93 12.01
CA ILE A 212 10.48 -3.92 10.82
C ILE A 212 9.41 -2.81 10.92
N GLY A 213 8.78 -2.48 9.80
CA GLY A 213 7.71 -1.47 9.76
C GLY A 213 6.38 -1.96 10.34
N THR A 214 5.49 -1.01 10.62
CA THR A 214 4.09 -1.25 10.97
C THR A 214 3.17 -0.56 9.97
N SER A 215 1.88 -0.92 9.95
CA SER A 215 0.90 -0.23 9.12
C SER A 215 0.75 1.24 9.50
N GLU A 216 0.95 1.58 10.78
CA GLU A 216 0.90 2.96 11.31
C GLU A 216 2.07 3.82 10.77
N ASP A 217 3.27 3.25 10.64
CA ASP A 217 4.40 3.97 10.01
C ASP A 217 4.02 4.44 8.60
N ILE A 218 3.36 3.57 7.84
CA ILE A 218 2.93 3.85 6.47
C ILE A 218 1.77 4.85 6.45
N ALA A 219 0.78 4.67 7.33
CA ALA A 219 -0.38 5.54 7.42
C ALA A 219 0.02 6.97 7.82
N ASN A 220 0.95 7.14 8.76
CA ASN A 220 1.46 8.46 9.15
C ASN A 220 2.17 9.19 8.00
N ALA A 221 2.94 8.46 7.18
CA ALA A 221 3.55 9.03 5.98
C ALA A 221 2.49 9.43 4.94
N ALA A 222 1.43 8.62 4.78
CA ALA A 222 0.32 8.93 3.90
C ALA A 222 -0.46 10.16 4.34
N VAL A 223 -0.68 10.36 5.66
CA VAL A 223 -1.27 11.59 6.21
C VAL A 223 -0.46 12.80 5.77
N TRP A 224 0.87 12.74 5.90
CA TRP A 224 1.74 13.85 5.48
C TRP A 224 1.67 14.11 3.98
N LEU A 225 1.69 13.08 3.13
CA LEU A 225 1.54 13.24 1.68
C LEU A 225 0.19 13.85 1.27
N ALA A 226 -0.85 13.55 2.04
CA ALA A 226 -2.20 14.06 1.81
C ALA A 226 -2.41 15.51 2.27
N CYS A 227 -1.57 16.02 3.19
CA CYS A 227 -1.68 17.38 3.69
C CYS A 227 -1.43 18.45 2.62
N GLU A 228 -1.98 19.63 2.82
CA GLU A 228 -1.77 20.79 1.91
C GLU A 228 -0.32 21.26 1.91
N GLU A 229 0.36 21.19 3.05
CA GLU A 229 1.76 21.62 3.21
C GLU A 229 2.75 20.70 2.47
N SER A 230 2.33 19.51 2.04
CA SER A 230 3.18 18.60 1.29
C SER A 230 3.43 19.12 -0.12
N PHE A 231 4.64 19.63 -0.38
CA PHE A 231 5.09 20.07 -1.70
C PHE A 231 5.82 18.92 -2.43
N LEU A 232 5.12 17.78 -2.58
CA LEU A 232 5.66 16.56 -3.17
C LEU A 232 4.72 15.97 -4.22
N THR A 233 5.27 15.68 -5.41
CA THR A 233 4.60 14.89 -6.45
C THR A 233 5.63 14.09 -7.25
N GLY A 234 5.24 12.93 -7.75
CA GLY A 234 6.09 12.04 -8.55
C GLY A 234 7.18 11.31 -7.75
N GLN A 235 7.09 11.26 -6.42
CA GLN A 235 8.12 10.68 -5.57
C GLN A 235 7.77 9.27 -5.10
N LEU A 236 8.81 8.45 -4.92
CA LEU A 236 8.77 7.16 -4.23
C LEU A 236 9.40 7.34 -2.85
N LEU A 237 8.56 7.46 -1.81
CA LEU A 237 9.00 7.64 -0.43
C LEU A 237 9.37 6.31 0.21
N GLN A 238 10.61 6.18 0.62
CA GLN A 238 11.13 4.99 1.30
C GLN A 238 10.76 5.02 2.80
N ILE A 239 9.62 4.43 3.16
CA ILE A 239 9.17 4.28 4.56
C ILE A 239 9.49 2.87 5.03
N ASN A 240 10.77 2.58 5.21
CA ASN A 240 11.30 1.23 5.40
C ASN A 240 12.41 1.12 6.46
N GLY A 241 12.50 2.10 7.36
CA GLY A 241 13.48 2.08 8.46
C GLY A 241 14.95 2.10 7.99
N GLY A 242 15.20 2.53 6.75
CA GLY A 242 16.53 2.60 6.16
C GLY A 242 16.98 1.33 5.46
N LEU A 243 16.10 0.34 5.23
CA LEU A 243 16.43 -0.91 4.54
C LEU A 243 17.17 -0.69 3.22
N THR A 244 16.78 0.32 2.43
CA THR A 244 17.38 0.61 1.13
C THR A 244 18.79 1.20 1.19
N LEU A 245 19.29 1.53 2.39
CA LEU A 245 20.72 1.84 2.62
C LEU A 245 21.57 0.57 2.74
N ARG A 246 20.92 -0.57 2.90
CA ARG A 246 21.50 -1.90 3.02
C ARG A 246 20.91 -2.82 1.94
N ARG A 247 20.41 -4.00 2.31
CA ARG A 247 19.81 -4.99 1.42
C ARG A 247 18.78 -5.84 2.13
N ASN A 248 17.97 -6.60 1.41
CA ASN A 248 17.21 -7.69 2.02
C ASN A 248 18.13 -8.88 2.37
N PRO A 249 17.83 -9.63 3.44
CA PRO A 249 18.54 -10.88 3.73
C PRO A 249 18.25 -11.89 2.60
N ASN A 250 19.24 -12.68 2.22
CA ASN A 250 19.02 -13.74 1.24
C ASN A 250 18.36 -14.98 1.91
N PRO A 251 17.79 -15.90 1.11
CA PRO A 251 17.10 -17.08 1.65
C PRO A 251 17.96 -17.92 2.61
N GLY A 252 19.26 -18.07 2.35
CA GLY A 252 20.18 -18.82 3.20
C GLY A 252 20.36 -18.15 4.57
N GLU A 253 20.43 -16.84 4.62
CA GLU A 253 20.53 -16.07 5.88
C GLU A 253 19.25 -16.18 6.70
N VAL A 254 18.09 -16.14 6.03
CA VAL A 254 16.78 -16.36 6.69
C VAL A 254 16.70 -17.77 7.27
N GLN A 255 17.05 -18.80 6.49
CA GLN A 255 17.07 -20.19 6.98
C GLN A 255 18.05 -20.40 8.14
N ALA A 256 19.24 -19.81 8.09
CA ALA A 256 20.20 -19.87 9.16
C ALA A 256 19.70 -19.19 10.46
N ALA A 257 18.98 -18.07 10.35
CA ALA A 257 18.37 -17.39 11.49
C ALA A 257 17.26 -18.23 12.13
N ILE A 258 16.38 -18.83 11.30
CA ILE A 258 15.32 -19.74 11.75
C ILE A 258 15.93 -20.96 12.45
N GLY A 259 16.93 -21.62 11.85
CA GLY A 259 17.60 -22.76 12.45
C GLY A 259 18.22 -22.46 13.81
N LYS A 260 18.89 -21.31 13.96
CA LYS A 260 19.45 -20.86 15.26
C LYS A 260 18.35 -20.59 16.31
N ALA A 261 17.24 -20.01 15.92
CA ALA A 261 16.13 -19.74 16.82
C ALA A 261 15.45 -21.03 17.28
N MET A 262 15.22 -21.98 16.37
CA MET A 262 14.67 -23.30 16.70
C MET A 262 15.57 -24.09 17.64
N ALA A 263 16.89 -24.13 17.41
CA ALA A 263 17.82 -24.80 18.28
C ALA A 263 17.82 -24.22 19.71
N LYS A 264 17.68 -22.88 19.85
CA LYS A 264 17.57 -22.24 21.17
C LYS A 264 16.26 -22.59 21.90
N LEU A 265 15.14 -22.76 21.16
CA LEU A 265 13.87 -23.17 21.75
C LEU A 265 13.94 -24.62 22.25
N GLN A 266 14.53 -25.52 21.46
CA GLN A 266 14.73 -26.93 21.84
C GLN A 266 15.66 -27.11 23.07
N ALA A 267 16.70 -26.28 23.19
CA ALA A 267 17.62 -26.32 24.34
C ALA A 267 17.02 -25.79 25.66
N LYS A 268 15.85 -25.15 25.59
CA LYS A 268 15.11 -24.60 26.75
C LYS A 268 13.91 -25.46 27.17
N ALA A 269 13.47 -26.40 26.32
CA ALA A 269 12.42 -27.38 26.60
C ALA A 269 12.97 -28.62 27.25
#